data_578277ec520e71ad306381e3e6fef4a4
#
_entry.id   578277ec520e71ad306381e3e6fef4a4
#
_cell.length_a   1.000
_cell.length_b   1.000
_cell.length_c   1.000
_cell.angle_alpha   90.00
_cell.angle_beta   90.00
_cell.angle_gamma   90.00
#
_symmetry.space_group_name_H-M   'P 1'
#
loop_
_entity.id
_entity.type
_entity.pdbx_description
1 polymer ?
#
loop_
_entity_poly.entity_id
_entity_poly.type
_entity_poly.pdbx_seq_one_letter_code
_entity_poly.pdbx_strand_id
1 'polypeptide(L)'
;ELFRQVKRIYPDRPLFFAVMGEMFFFFIAAMIQLHLVIYGKEVLALDDFWSSCLQATIAVGIGTGCLVAGFVSGNKTEYGLIPLGALGMVVFSCLMSVENPGIAWAFFNIGALGFAGGFFLVPIYALIQQRPDKKDKGTVVGASATLTFVGVLLSAGAYYLLTSDNVLGLSAQQTFLAIGGLMLLGTSYIVYLLPDSLVRLVGFFVTRTIYRLNIVGRDNIPERGGALFVCNHLSFIDVLLLQASTDRPIRFIMYAGYMKQKVMGTFARIMKCIPISSEARPRDLIKSLKVASQAIRDGEVVCIFAEGQITRTGQMLPFRRGYEKIMKDVDAPIIPIHLDGVWGSIFSYSRSRFFFKLPRRIPYRVTVSYGAALPHDAPPVKVREAVQELGADAWAHRKRTMKPLHRSLVRAFRKHPFRFFAADAKRGKVSCGGALVGTVALGQSLRRRWAGQEMVGILMPPTV
;
A
#
# COMPACT_ATOMS: atom_id res chain seq x y z
N GLU A 1 -37.05 12.17 0.89
CA GLU A 1 -36.04 12.06 -0.19
C GLU A 1 -34.70 11.56 0.38
N LEU A 2 -34.10 12.29 1.33
CA LEU A 2 -32.80 11.93 1.94
C LEU A 2 -32.78 10.50 2.51
N PHE A 3 -33.81 10.12 3.26
CA PHE A 3 -33.91 8.76 3.84
C PHE A 3 -33.91 7.66 2.76
N ARG A 4 -34.60 7.90 1.63
CA ARG A 4 -34.59 6.96 0.49
C ARG A 4 -33.20 6.86 -0.13
N GLN A 5 -32.49 7.98 -0.28
CA GLN A 5 -31.14 8.01 -0.83
C GLN A 5 -30.14 7.27 0.08
N VAL A 6 -30.21 7.51 1.40
CA VAL A 6 -29.39 6.80 2.39
C VAL A 6 -29.66 5.29 2.36
N LYS A 7 -30.94 4.87 2.30
CA LYS A 7 -31.32 3.45 2.18
C LYS A 7 -30.78 2.82 0.89
N ARG A 8 -30.61 3.57 -0.18
CA ARG A 8 -30.04 3.11 -1.46
C ARG A 8 -28.51 2.93 -1.37
N ILE A 9 -27.81 3.78 -0.61
CA ILE A 9 -26.36 3.72 -0.40
C ILE A 9 -25.98 2.63 0.62
N TYR A 10 -26.84 2.34 1.61
CA TYR A 10 -26.58 1.45 2.74
C TYR A 10 -26.08 0.03 2.37
N PRO A 11 -26.56 -0.62 1.28
CA PRO A 11 -26.08 -1.94 0.89
C PRO A 11 -24.59 -1.94 0.48
N ASP A 12 -24.08 -0.83 -0.08
CA ASP A 12 -22.66 -0.64 -0.37
C ASP A 12 -21.95 -0.08 0.88
N ARG A 13 -21.56 -0.97 1.78
CA ARG A 13 -20.95 -0.60 3.06
C ARG A 13 -19.76 0.36 2.95
N PRO A 14 -18.75 0.15 2.07
CA PRO A 14 -17.66 1.10 1.91
C PRO A 14 -18.12 2.50 1.47
N LEU A 15 -19.09 2.58 0.57
CA LEU A 15 -19.65 3.86 0.14
C LEU A 15 -20.43 4.54 1.27
N PHE A 16 -21.25 3.78 1.98
CA PHE A 16 -22.00 4.30 3.13
C PHE A 16 -21.06 4.87 4.20
N PHE A 17 -19.99 4.14 4.55
CA PHE A 17 -19.01 4.64 5.53
C PHE A 17 -18.19 5.81 5.02
N ALA A 18 -17.94 5.93 3.72
CA ALA A 18 -17.31 7.11 3.16
C ALA A 18 -18.19 8.35 3.33
N VAL A 19 -19.49 8.24 3.03
CA VAL A 19 -20.46 9.34 3.20
C VAL A 19 -20.60 9.73 4.68
N MET A 20 -20.66 8.76 5.59
CA MET A 20 -20.68 9.03 7.03
C MET A 20 -19.36 9.64 7.54
N GLY A 21 -18.23 9.22 6.99
CA GLY A 21 -16.92 9.78 7.29
C GLY A 21 -16.78 11.24 6.83
N GLU A 22 -17.31 11.59 5.67
CA GLU A 22 -17.37 12.96 5.18
C GLU A 22 -18.25 13.84 6.09
N MET A 23 -19.45 13.38 6.43
CA MET A 23 -20.35 14.07 7.37
C MET A 23 -19.64 14.29 8.72
N PHE A 24 -19.00 13.28 9.28
CA PHE A 24 -18.27 13.36 10.54
C PHE A 24 -17.08 14.35 10.46
N PHE A 25 -16.33 14.32 9.36
CA PHE A 25 -15.24 15.29 9.15
C PHE A 25 -15.73 16.72 9.20
N PHE A 26 -16.80 17.06 8.47
CA PHE A 26 -17.33 18.42 8.46
C PHE A 26 -18.02 18.82 9.77
N PHE A 27 -18.60 17.85 10.48
CA PHE A 27 -19.08 18.06 11.84
C PHE A 27 -17.93 18.53 12.76
N ILE A 28 -16.81 17.84 12.74
CA ILE A 28 -15.62 18.20 13.54
C ILE A 28 -15.00 19.51 13.05
N ALA A 29 -14.84 19.67 11.73
CA ALA A 29 -14.26 20.86 11.14
C ALA A 29 -15.03 22.13 11.51
N ALA A 30 -16.36 22.07 11.50
CA ALA A 30 -17.22 23.18 11.92
C ALA A 30 -17.07 23.50 13.42
N MET A 31 -17.00 22.47 14.28
CA MET A 31 -16.71 22.68 15.70
C MET A 31 -15.37 23.38 15.92
N ILE A 32 -14.32 22.92 15.24
CA ILE A 32 -12.98 23.55 15.35
C ILE A 32 -13.04 24.98 14.84
N GLN A 33 -13.71 25.25 13.73
CA GLN A 33 -13.79 26.59 13.16
C GLN A 33 -14.50 27.57 14.10
N LEU A 34 -15.60 27.17 14.74
CA LEU A 34 -16.27 27.95 15.79
C LEU A 34 -15.34 28.20 16.97
N HIS A 35 -14.63 27.16 17.40
CA HIS A 35 -13.78 27.19 18.57
C HIS A 35 -12.50 28.04 18.38
N LEU A 36 -11.92 28.05 17.17
CA LEU A 36 -10.70 28.82 16.88
C LEU A 36 -10.82 30.31 17.15
N VAL A 37 -12.03 30.88 16.98
CA VAL A 37 -12.26 32.31 17.30
C VAL A 37 -12.08 32.58 18.78
N ILE A 38 -12.69 31.74 19.63
CA ILE A 38 -12.62 31.87 21.08
C ILE A 38 -11.21 31.58 21.57
N TYR A 39 -10.60 30.47 21.09
CA TYR A 39 -9.25 30.11 21.45
C TYR A 39 -8.22 31.18 21.09
N GLY A 40 -8.34 31.79 19.93
CA GLY A 40 -7.47 32.90 19.49
C GLY A 40 -7.53 34.10 20.42
N LYS A 41 -8.74 34.45 20.88
CA LYS A 41 -8.95 35.60 21.76
C LYS A 41 -8.64 35.33 23.22
N GLU A 42 -9.12 34.23 23.77
CA GLU A 42 -9.04 33.95 25.21
C GLU A 42 -7.71 33.33 25.62
N VAL A 43 -7.14 32.44 24.78
CA VAL A 43 -5.92 31.70 25.12
C VAL A 43 -4.68 32.37 24.56
N LEU A 44 -4.73 32.84 23.30
CA LEU A 44 -3.59 33.43 22.62
C LEU A 44 -3.56 34.96 22.69
N ALA A 45 -4.62 35.59 23.21
CA ALA A 45 -4.79 37.03 23.28
C ALA A 45 -4.55 37.76 21.93
N LEU A 46 -4.98 37.11 20.82
CA LEU A 46 -4.82 37.62 19.46
C LEU A 46 -5.86 38.69 19.15
N ASP A 47 -5.47 39.67 18.36
CA ASP A 47 -6.40 40.62 17.73
C ASP A 47 -7.26 39.95 16.64
N ASP A 48 -8.20 40.66 16.04
CA ASP A 48 -9.11 40.12 15.03
C ASP A 48 -8.38 39.70 13.75
N PHE A 49 -7.29 40.40 13.39
CA PHE A 49 -6.49 40.07 12.22
C PHE A 49 -5.76 38.73 12.42
N TRP A 50 -5.04 38.56 13.51
CA TRP A 50 -4.30 37.31 13.79
C TRP A 50 -5.24 36.14 14.09
N SER A 51 -6.40 36.39 14.69
CA SER A 51 -7.45 35.35 14.86
C SER A 51 -7.99 34.88 13.50
N SER A 52 -8.15 35.78 12.55
CA SER A 52 -8.52 35.42 11.17
C SER A 52 -7.39 34.65 10.46
N CYS A 53 -6.15 35.05 10.67
CA CYS A 53 -4.98 34.30 10.16
C CYS A 53 -4.92 32.88 10.72
N LEU A 54 -5.26 32.67 12.00
CA LEU A 54 -5.31 31.33 12.60
C LEU A 54 -6.38 30.46 11.92
N GLN A 55 -7.55 31.01 11.63
CA GLN A 55 -8.58 30.31 10.84
C GLN A 55 -8.12 30.00 9.41
N ALA A 56 -7.45 30.95 8.74
CA ALA A 56 -6.91 30.73 7.41
C ALA A 56 -5.85 29.62 7.40
N THR A 57 -5.08 29.48 8.48
CA THR A 57 -4.03 28.46 8.61
C THR A 57 -4.58 27.02 8.52
N ILE A 58 -5.76 26.74 9.10
CA ILE A 58 -6.36 25.39 8.97
C ILE A 58 -6.78 25.12 7.52
N ALA A 59 -7.32 26.13 6.81
CA ALA A 59 -7.72 25.99 5.41
C ALA A 59 -6.50 25.73 4.50
N VAL A 60 -5.40 26.48 4.70
CA VAL A 60 -4.12 26.23 4.02
C VAL A 60 -3.59 24.85 4.34
N GLY A 61 -3.69 24.41 5.61
CA GLY A 61 -3.33 23.07 6.05
C GLY A 61 -4.11 22.01 5.27
N ILE A 62 -5.44 22.10 5.21
CA ILE A 62 -6.30 21.16 4.48
C ILE A 62 -5.91 21.15 2.99
N GLY A 63 -5.78 22.31 2.36
CA GLY A 63 -5.42 22.42 0.94
C GLY A 63 -4.08 21.74 0.61
N THR A 64 -3.04 22.05 1.40
CA THR A 64 -1.71 21.44 1.24
C THR A 64 -1.74 19.94 1.54
N GLY A 65 -2.48 19.51 2.56
CA GLY A 65 -2.71 18.11 2.88
C GLY A 65 -3.39 17.36 1.73
N CYS A 66 -4.42 17.94 1.12
CA CYS A 66 -5.10 17.36 -0.05
C CYS A 66 -4.15 17.22 -1.24
N LEU A 67 -3.32 18.21 -1.54
CA LEU A 67 -2.34 18.17 -2.62
C LEU A 67 -1.32 17.06 -2.39
N VAL A 68 -0.77 16.98 -1.18
CA VAL A 68 0.21 15.93 -0.84
C VAL A 68 -0.44 14.54 -0.83
N ALA A 69 -1.65 14.39 -0.29
CA ALA A 69 -2.39 13.14 -0.32
C ALA A 69 -2.66 12.66 -1.76
N GLY A 70 -3.04 13.57 -2.66
CA GLY A 70 -3.22 13.28 -4.09
C GLY A 70 -1.92 12.83 -4.74
N PHE A 71 -0.83 13.56 -4.52
CA PHE A 71 0.50 13.21 -5.05
C PHE A 71 1.00 11.85 -4.54
N VAL A 72 0.82 11.59 -3.25
CA VAL A 72 1.22 10.34 -2.60
C VAL A 72 0.39 9.16 -3.07
N SER A 73 -0.89 9.36 -3.35
CA SER A 73 -1.79 8.32 -3.88
C SER A 73 -1.42 7.91 -5.31
N GLY A 74 -0.90 8.85 -6.13
CA GLY A 74 -0.56 8.59 -7.53
C GLY A 74 -1.79 8.16 -8.33
N ASN A 75 -1.68 7.04 -9.06
CA ASN A 75 -2.76 6.53 -9.94
C ASN A 75 -3.75 5.58 -9.22
N LYS A 76 -3.75 5.51 -7.89
CA LYS A 76 -4.67 4.67 -7.10
C LYS A 76 -5.21 5.42 -5.90
N THR A 77 -6.38 5.01 -5.40
CA THR A 77 -6.90 5.52 -4.13
C THR A 77 -6.19 4.85 -2.96
N GLU A 78 -5.45 5.64 -2.17
CA GLU A 78 -4.67 5.12 -1.04
C GLU A 78 -5.50 5.17 0.25
N TYR A 79 -6.29 4.13 0.49
CA TYR A 79 -7.17 4.06 1.67
C TYR A 79 -6.44 4.02 3.02
N GLY A 80 -5.15 3.68 3.02
CA GLY A 80 -4.31 3.75 4.22
C GLY A 80 -4.11 5.17 4.75
N LEU A 81 -4.39 6.20 3.94
CA LEU A 81 -4.33 7.60 4.36
C LEU A 81 -5.48 7.98 5.31
N ILE A 82 -6.63 7.30 5.25
CA ILE A 82 -7.79 7.60 6.12
C ILE A 82 -7.42 7.46 7.61
N PRO A 83 -6.96 6.29 8.10
CA PRO A 83 -6.57 6.18 9.51
C PRO A 83 -5.35 7.04 9.87
N LEU A 84 -4.43 7.29 8.92
CA LEU A 84 -3.30 8.18 9.15
C LEU A 84 -3.74 9.62 9.39
N GLY A 85 -4.63 10.14 8.52
CA GLY A 85 -5.20 11.46 8.67
C GLY A 85 -6.01 11.60 9.95
N ALA A 86 -6.87 10.61 10.26
CA ALA A 86 -7.67 10.60 11.48
C ALA A 86 -6.80 10.63 12.74
N LEU A 87 -5.76 9.80 12.82
CA LEU A 87 -4.82 9.80 13.96
C LEU A 87 -4.06 11.13 14.06
N GLY A 88 -3.64 11.70 12.92
CA GLY A 88 -3.01 13.02 12.91
C GLY A 88 -3.93 14.11 13.47
N MET A 89 -5.20 14.13 13.04
CA MET A 89 -6.19 15.07 13.57
C MET A 89 -6.39 14.92 15.08
N VAL A 90 -6.47 13.67 15.62
CA VAL A 90 -6.55 13.42 17.06
C VAL A 90 -5.34 14.00 17.78
N VAL A 91 -4.13 13.67 17.31
CA VAL A 91 -2.89 14.10 17.96
C VAL A 91 -2.79 15.63 18.00
N PHE A 92 -2.98 16.31 16.86
CA PHE A 92 -2.84 17.77 16.79
C PHE A 92 -3.98 18.49 17.52
N SER A 93 -5.19 17.93 17.59
CA SER A 93 -6.25 18.46 18.45
C SER A 93 -5.89 18.34 19.94
N CYS A 94 -5.38 17.20 20.37
CA CYS A 94 -4.92 17.04 21.77
C CYS A 94 -3.73 17.96 22.10
N LEU A 95 -2.83 18.21 21.16
CA LEU A 95 -1.69 19.13 21.37
C LEU A 95 -2.14 20.59 21.52
N MET A 96 -3.33 20.96 21.04
CA MET A 96 -3.91 22.29 21.27
C MET A 96 -4.44 22.47 22.70
N SER A 97 -4.57 21.41 23.50
CA SER A 97 -4.99 21.49 24.92
C SER A 97 -3.87 21.87 25.88
N VAL A 98 -2.64 22.04 25.40
CA VAL A 98 -1.50 22.43 26.25
C VAL A 98 -1.73 23.81 26.87
N GLU A 99 -1.42 23.95 28.14
CA GLU A 99 -1.49 25.22 28.86
C GLU A 99 -0.42 26.21 28.39
N ASN A 100 -0.77 27.48 28.26
CA ASN A 100 0.10 28.57 27.83
C ASN A 100 0.90 28.26 26.53
N PRO A 101 0.23 27.91 25.43
CA PRO A 101 0.91 27.64 24.19
C PRO A 101 1.46 28.93 23.59
N GLY A 102 2.67 28.88 23.05
CA GLY A 102 3.18 29.96 22.22
C GLY A 102 2.38 30.11 20.92
N ILE A 103 2.29 31.33 20.38
CA ILE A 103 1.56 31.60 19.13
C ILE A 103 2.05 30.71 17.99
N ALA A 104 3.37 30.57 17.82
CA ALA A 104 3.96 29.72 16.80
C ALA A 104 3.55 28.23 16.95
N TRP A 105 3.42 27.75 18.18
CA TRP A 105 2.95 26.41 18.48
C TRP A 105 1.51 26.20 18.03
N ALA A 106 0.62 27.14 18.32
CA ALA A 106 -0.78 27.09 17.94
C ALA A 106 -0.94 27.07 16.40
N PHE A 107 -0.27 28.01 15.69
CA PHE A 107 -0.30 28.06 14.23
C PHE A 107 0.22 26.78 13.58
N PHE A 108 1.33 26.21 14.10
CA PHE A 108 1.87 24.95 13.60
C PHE A 108 0.87 23.80 13.80
N ASN A 109 0.31 23.65 15.01
CA ASN A 109 -0.61 22.54 15.30
C ASN A 109 -1.92 22.64 14.51
N ILE A 110 -2.47 23.84 14.35
CA ILE A 110 -3.68 24.06 13.54
C ILE A 110 -3.41 23.79 12.06
N GLY A 111 -2.28 24.23 11.54
CA GLY A 111 -1.86 23.89 10.17
C GLY A 111 -1.67 22.40 9.97
N ALA A 112 -1.01 21.73 10.94
CA ALA A 112 -0.79 20.28 10.91
C ALA A 112 -2.09 19.47 11.07
N LEU A 113 -3.04 19.97 11.90
CA LEU A 113 -4.38 19.41 12.02
C LEU A 113 -5.13 19.49 10.69
N GLY A 114 -5.11 20.64 10.04
CA GLY A 114 -5.68 20.81 8.70
C GLY A 114 -5.02 19.89 7.68
N PHE A 115 -3.69 19.80 7.69
CA PHE A 115 -2.93 18.92 6.80
C PHE A 115 -3.34 17.44 6.98
N ALA A 116 -3.47 16.97 8.21
CA ALA A 116 -3.97 15.63 8.52
C ALA A 116 -5.41 15.44 8.01
N GLY A 117 -6.25 16.48 8.10
CA GLY A 117 -7.61 16.49 7.53
C GLY A 117 -7.63 16.26 6.03
N GLY A 118 -6.67 16.82 5.28
CA GLY A 118 -6.52 16.57 3.85
C GLY A 118 -6.22 15.09 3.52
N PHE A 119 -5.40 14.43 4.32
CA PHE A 119 -5.12 12.98 4.19
C PHE A 119 -6.35 12.12 4.44
N PHE A 120 -7.21 12.53 5.37
CA PHE A 120 -8.47 11.86 5.64
C PHE A 120 -9.47 12.04 4.51
N LEU A 121 -9.61 13.25 3.99
CA LEU A 121 -10.68 13.65 3.10
C LEU A 121 -10.50 13.14 1.66
N VAL A 122 -9.27 13.17 1.12
CA VAL A 122 -8.99 12.83 -0.29
C VAL A 122 -9.44 11.41 -0.66
N PRO A 123 -9.10 10.34 0.11
CA PRO A 123 -9.56 8.99 -0.23
C PRO A 123 -11.08 8.82 -0.09
N ILE A 124 -11.70 9.56 0.83
CA ILE A 124 -13.16 9.55 1.04
C ILE A 124 -13.86 10.15 -0.18
N TYR A 125 -13.42 11.30 -0.66
CA TYR A 125 -13.96 11.90 -1.90
C TYR A 125 -13.75 11.01 -3.12
N ALA A 126 -12.58 10.36 -3.22
CA ALA A 126 -12.33 9.40 -4.29
C ALA A 126 -13.35 8.25 -4.26
N LEU A 127 -13.66 7.71 -3.09
CA LEU A 127 -14.69 6.66 -2.92
C LEU A 127 -16.07 7.15 -3.35
N ILE A 128 -16.51 8.31 -2.87
CA ILE A 128 -17.83 8.88 -3.16
C ILE A 128 -17.98 9.15 -4.67
N GLN A 129 -16.90 9.55 -5.34
CA GLN A 129 -16.94 9.91 -6.76
C GLN A 129 -16.73 8.74 -7.70
N GLN A 130 -15.94 7.72 -7.33
CA GLN A 130 -15.55 6.64 -8.26
C GLN A 130 -16.38 5.36 -8.08
N ARG A 131 -16.88 5.10 -6.86
CA ARG A 131 -17.56 3.85 -6.55
C ARG A 131 -18.98 3.72 -7.08
N PRO A 132 -19.82 4.78 -7.07
CA PRO A 132 -21.18 4.68 -7.59
C PRO A 132 -21.21 4.45 -9.10
N ASP A 133 -22.26 3.78 -9.58
CA ASP A 133 -22.54 3.70 -11.02
C ASP A 133 -22.78 5.08 -11.61
N LYS A 134 -22.44 5.25 -12.89
CA LYS A 134 -22.60 6.54 -13.58
C LYS A 134 -24.03 7.15 -13.44
N LYS A 135 -25.03 6.27 -13.39
CA LYS A 135 -26.45 6.68 -13.23
C LYS A 135 -26.79 7.21 -11.83
N ASP A 136 -26.09 6.70 -10.80
CA ASP A 136 -26.37 7.00 -9.40
C ASP A 136 -25.45 8.05 -8.81
N LYS A 137 -24.37 8.38 -9.53
CA LYS A 137 -23.32 9.27 -9.05
C LYS A 137 -23.83 10.63 -8.55
N GLY A 138 -24.69 11.29 -9.33
CA GLY A 138 -25.28 12.58 -8.92
C GLY A 138 -26.12 12.46 -7.66
N THR A 139 -26.90 11.38 -7.53
CA THR A 139 -27.74 11.12 -6.35
C THR A 139 -26.87 10.90 -5.09
N VAL A 140 -25.78 10.13 -5.22
CA VAL A 140 -24.88 9.85 -4.09
C VAL A 140 -24.15 11.13 -3.64
N VAL A 141 -23.63 11.91 -4.57
CA VAL A 141 -22.95 13.18 -4.26
C VAL A 141 -23.92 14.18 -3.62
N GLY A 142 -25.15 14.28 -4.14
CA GLY A 142 -26.18 15.15 -3.56
C GLY A 142 -26.59 14.71 -2.15
N ALA A 143 -26.74 13.41 -1.91
CA ALA A 143 -27.03 12.87 -0.57
C ALA A 143 -25.87 13.12 0.41
N SER A 144 -24.63 12.95 -0.04
CA SER A 144 -23.45 13.22 0.77
C SER A 144 -23.38 14.68 1.18
N ALA A 145 -23.56 15.61 0.23
CA ALA A 145 -23.62 17.05 0.51
C ALA A 145 -24.71 17.40 1.53
N THR A 146 -25.92 16.85 1.37
CA THR A 146 -27.01 17.08 2.30
C THR A 146 -26.69 16.60 3.72
N LEU A 147 -26.11 15.39 3.84
CA LEU A 147 -25.70 14.84 5.14
C LEU A 147 -24.56 15.66 5.76
N THR A 148 -23.65 16.17 4.95
CA THR A 148 -22.59 17.09 5.41
C THR A 148 -23.19 18.35 6.06
N PHE A 149 -24.20 18.99 5.45
CA PHE A 149 -24.89 20.12 6.08
C PHE A 149 -25.61 19.74 7.36
N VAL A 150 -26.20 18.55 7.44
CA VAL A 150 -26.77 18.03 8.71
C VAL A 150 -25.67 17.92 9.76
N GLY A 151 -24.51 17.39 9.40
CA GLY A 151 -23.35 17.31 10.29
C GLY A 151 -22.91 18.70 10.81
N VAL A 152 -22.79 19.66 9.92
CA VAL A 152 -22.46 21.07 10.29
C VAL A 152 -23.51 21.66 11.22
N LEU A 153 -24.80 21.42 10.98
CA LEU A 153 -25.87 21.91 11.88
C LEU A 153 -25.76 21.26 13.27
N LEU A 154 -25.54 19.94 13.32
CA LEU A 154 -25.38 19.22 14.59
C LEU A 154 -24.14 19.67 15.37
N SER A 155 -23.08 20.12 14.67
CA SER A 155 -21.87 20.63 15.31
C SER A 155 -22.12 21.84 16.18
N ALA A 156 -23.01 22.74 15.78
CA ALA A 156 -23.36 23.94 16.58
C ALA A 156 -24.02 23.53 17.92
N GLY A 157 -24.94 22.57 17.89
CA GLY A 157 -25.55 22.03 19.12
C GLY A 157 -24.55 21.32 20.02
N ALA A 158 -23.68 20.47 19.43
CA ALA A 158 -22.62 19.79 20.17
C ALA A 158 -21.62 20.76 20.78
N TYR A 159 -21.25 21.80 20.03
CA TYR A 159 -20.34 22.87 20.51
C TYR A 159 -20.97 23.62 21.69
N TYR A 160 -22.25 23.99 21.59
CA TYR A 160 -22.99 24.61 22.70
C TYR A 160 -22.98 23.74 23.96
N LEU A 161 -23.21 22.42 23.83
CA LEU A 161 -23.18 21.49 24.98
C LEU A 161 -21.80 21.42 25.65
N LEU A 162 -20.71 21.55 24.90
CA LEU A 162 -19.34 21.53 25.44
C LEU A 162 -19.00 22.84 26.16
N THR A 163 -19.38 24.00 25.61
CA THR A 163 -18.88 25.30 26.03
C THR A 163 -19.82 26.06 26.96
N SER A 164 -21.12 25.69 27.01
CA SER A 164 -22.09 26.36 27.88
C SER A 164 -21.87 26.04 29.35
N ASP A 165 -21.76 27.07 30.18
CA ASP A 165 -21.61 26.96 31.65
C ASP A 165 -22.78 26.18 32.31
N ASN A 166 -23.94 26.21 31.67
CA ASN A 166 -25.10 25.49 32.15
C ASN A 166 -25.09 23.97 31.91
N VAL A 167 -24.10 23.48 31.08
CA VAL A 167 -23.98 22.05 30.73
C VAL A 167 -22.60 21.53 31.14
N LEU A 168 -21.56 21.69 30.34
CA LEU A 168 -20.22 21.20 30.61
C LEU A 168 -19.22 22.31 30.95
N GLY A 169 -19.41 23.52 30.44
CA GLY A 169 -18.57 24.69 30.75
C GLY A 169 -17.08 24.48 30.51
N LEU A 170 -16.70 23.75 29.46
CA LEU A 170 -15.29 23.41 29.20
C LEU A 170 -14.51 24.65 28.80
N SER A 171 -13.31 24.78 29.36
CA SER A 171 -12.35 25.79 28.91
C SER A 171 -11.95 25.60 27.46
N ALA A 172 -11.32 26.61 26.88
CA ALA A 172 -10.91 26.54 25.47
C ALA A 172 -9.92 25.37 25.22
N GLN A 173 -9.00 25.09 26.14
CA GLN A 173 -8.09 23.96 26.03
C GLN A 173 -8.82 22.61 26.20
N GLN A 174 -9.72 22.53 27.16
CA GLN A 174 -10.53 21.31 27.41
C GLN A 174 -11.45 21.00 26.23
N THR A 175 -11.94 22.02 25.54
CA THR A 175 -12.76 21.85 24.33
C THR A 175 -11.98 21.20 23.21
N PHE A 176 -10.70 21.58 22.97
CA PHE A 176 -9.85 20.86 22.02
C PHE A 176 -9.60 19.41 22.40
N LEU A 177 -9.43 19.13 23.70
CA LEU A 177 -9.29 17.74 24.19
C LEU A 177 -10.58 16.95 23.97
N ALA A 178 -11.75 17.53 24.21
CA ALA A 178 -13.05 16.89 23.97
C ALA A 178 -13.25 16.61 22.47
N ILE A 179 -12.90 17.56 21.58
CA ILE A 179 -12.93 17.36 20.14
C ILE A 179 -11.98 16.23 19.72
N GLY A 180 -10.76 16.20 20.27
CA GLY A 180 -9.79 15.11 20.06
C GLY A 180 -10.35 13.75 20.52
N GLY A 181 -11.06 13.72 21.66
CA GLY A 181 -11.75 12.53 22.17
C GLY A 181 -12.86 12.04 21.23
N LEU A 182 -13.69 12.95 20.70
CA LEU A 182 -14.72 12.62 19.70
C LEU A 182 -14.09 12.07 18.42
N MET A 183 -13.00 12.68 17.95
CA MET A 183 -12.23 12.18 16.80
C MET A 183 -11.68 10.77 17.06
N LEU A 184 -11.15 10.51 18.26
CA LEU A 184 -10.61 9.21 18.65
C LEU A 184 -11.71 8.14 18.65
N LEU A 185 -12.88 8.46 19.19
CA LEU A 185 -14.04 7.57 19.18
C LEU A 185 -14.50 7.27 17.75
N GLY A 186 -14.66 8.30 16.91
CA GLY A 186 -15.01 8.14 15.50
C GLY A 186 -13.96 7.33 14.72
N THR A 187 -12.68 7.59 14.93
CA THR A 187 -11.57 6.85 14.30
C THR A 187 -11.59 5.39 14.74
N SER A 188 -11.75 5.13 16.04
CA SER A 188 -11.81 3.78 16.58
C SER A 188 -13.01 3.00 16.03
N TYR A 189 -14.16 3.65 15.88
CA TYR A 189 -15.35 3.07 15.27
C TYR A 189 -15.13 2.75 13.77
N ILE A 190 -14.53 3.66 13.00
CA ILE A 190 -14.21 3.42 11.60
C ILE A 190 -13.22 2.24 11.45
N VAL A 191 -12.18 2.20 12.28
CA VAL A 191 -11.20 1.10 12.27
C VAL A 191 -11.84 -0.23 12.67
N TYR A 192 -12.77 -0.22 13.62
CA TYR A 192 -13.55 -1.41 14.01
C TYR A 192 -14.41 -1.92 12.85
N LEU A 193 -15.06 -1.03 12.10
CA LEU A 193 -15.90 -1.39 10.95
C LEU A 193 -15.10 -1.78 9.70
N LEU A 194 -13.95 -1.14 9.48
CA LEU A 194 -13.08 -1.34 8.32
C LEU A 194 -11.64 -1.69 8.78
N PRO A 195 -11.45 -2.84 9.42
CA PRO A 195 -10.16 -3.19 10.00
C PRO A 195 -9.06 -3.40 8.92
N ASP A 196 -9.44 -3.66 7.68
CA ASP A 196 -8.51 -3.73 6.54
C ASP A 196 -7.82 -2.40 6.25
N SER A 197 -8.38 -1.27 6.69
CA SER A 197 -7.73 0.05 6.59
C SER A 197 -6.38 0.11 7.33
N LEU A 198 -6.25 -0.59 8.46
CA LEU A 198 -4.96 -0.71 9.17
C LEU A 198 -3.93 -1.53 8.38
N VAL A 199 -4.36 -2.62 7.74
CA VAL A 199 -3.48 -3.41 6.87
C VAL A 199 -3.00 -2.57 5.70
N ARG A 200 -3.87 -1.74 5.13
CA ARG A 200 -3.53 -0.80 4.06
C ARG A 200 -2.57 0.28 4.56
N LEU A 201 -2.76 0.81 5.76
CA LEU A 201 -1.84 1.76 6.38
C LEU A 201 -0.44 1.15 6.56
N VAL A 202 -0.35 -0.06 7.10
CA VAL A 202 0.93 -0.79 7.21
C VAL A 202 1.53 -1.02 5.83
N GLY A 203 0.73 -1.45 4.86
CA GLY A 203 1.13 -1.60 3.46
C GLY A 203 1.67 -0.31 2.87
N PHE A 204 1.00 0.81 3.12
CA PHE A 204 1.44 2.14 2.69
C PHE A 204 2.84 2.47 3.22
N PHE A 205 3.08 2.34 4.52
CA PHE A 205 4.40 2.62 5.09
C PHE A 205 5.47 1.66 4.55
N VAL A 206 5.18 0.37 4.51
CA VAL A 206 6.11 -0.66 4.02
C VAL A 206 6.51 -0.39 2.57
N THR A 207 5.56 -0.02 1.71
CA THR A 207 5.81 0.23 0.29
C THR A 207 6.45 1.58 -0.01
N ARG A 208 6.50 2.49 0.96
CA ARG A 208 7.17 3.80 0.83
C ARG A 208 8.54 3.84 1.50
N THR A 209 8.77 3.01 2.52
CA THR A 209 10.03 3.00 3.29
C THR A 209 10.93 1.83 2.90
N ILE A 210 10.45 0.60 3.08
CA ILE A 210 11.24 -0.62 2.90
C ILE A 210 11.23 -1.09 1.45
N TYR A 211 10.08 -0.97 0.77
CA TYR A 211 9.87 -1.39 -0.61
C TYR A 211 9.47 -0.21 -1.47
N ARG A 212 9.80 -0.29 -2.75
CA ARG A 212 9.30 0.64 -3.77
C ARG A 212 8.61 -0.16 -4.85
N LEU A 213 7.28 -0.08 -4.88
CA LEU A 213 6.46 -0.81 -5.84
C LEU A 213 6.46 -0.13 -7.20
N ASN A 214 6.59 -0.96 -8.24
CA ASN A 214 6.26 -0.66 -9.62
C ASN A 214 5.15 -1.61 -10.04
N ILE A 215 3.99 -1.10 -10.42
CA ILE A 215 2.82 -1.89 -10.78
C ILE A 215 2.67 -1.83 -12.29
N VAL A 216 2.57 -3.00 -12.93
CA VAL A 216 2.44 -3.16 -14.39
C VAL A 216 1.17 -3.95 -14.68
N GLY A 217 0.41 -3.55 -15.70
CA GLY A 217 -0.79 -4.24 -16.13
C GLY A 217 -1.96 -4.15 -15.16
N ARG A 218 -2.07 -3.07 -14.38
CA ARG A 218 -3.15 -2.87 -13.42
C ARG A 218 -4.55 -2.92 -14.06
N ASP A 219 -4.66 -2.50 -15.31
CA ASP A 219 -5.92 -2.48 -16.07
C ASP A 219 -6.46 -3.88 -16.35
N ASN A 220 -5.62 -4.92 -16.18
CA ASN A 220 -6.06 -6.33 -16.26
C ASN A 220 -6.82 -6.79 -15.00
N ILE A 221 -6.85 -5.99 -13.94
CA ILE A 221 -7.63 -6.31 -12.75
C ILE A 221 -9.10 -5.94 -13.02
N PRO A 222 -10.05 -6.88 -12.95
CA PRO A 222 -11.45 -6.54 -13.16
C PRO A 222 -11.94 -5.58 -12.07
N GLU A 223 -12.59 -4.49 -12.47
CA GLU A 223 -13.11 -3.48 -11.54
C GLU A 223 -14.21 -4.07 -10.63
N ARG A 224 -15.02 -4.97 -11.15
CA ARG A 224 -16.16 -5.62 -10.46
C ARG A 224 -16.17 -7.11 -10.77
N GLY A 225 -16.94 -7.85 -9.97
CA GLY A 225 -17.06 -9.30 -10.09
C GLY A 225 -15.91 -10.06 -9.45
N GLY A 226 -16.03 -11.37 -9.37
CA GLY A 226 -15.02 -12.25 -8.79
C GLY A 226 -13.82 -12.45 -9.71
N ALA A 227 -12.67 -12.76 -9.13
CA ALA A 227 -11.49 -13.16 -9.87
C ALA A 227 -10.60 -14.05 -9.01
N LEU A 228 -9.89 -14.97 -9.64
CA LEU A 228 -8.82 -15.72 -9.01
C LEU A 228 -7.47 -15.13 -9.41
N PHE A 229 -6.72 -14.64 -8.45
CA PHE A 229 -5.33 -14.22 -8.62
C PHE A 229 -4.40 -15.42 -8.39
N VAL A 230 -3.53 -15.70 -9.31
CA VAL A 230 -2.54 -16.77 -9.22
C VAL A 230 -1.14 -16.17 -9.29
N CYS A 231 -0.38 -16.28 -8.21
CA CYS A 231 0.89 -15.60 -8.05
C CYS A 231 2.01 -16.56 -7.63
N ASN A 232 3.26 -16.24 -8.00
CA ASN A 232 4.46 -16.85 -7.44
C ASN A 232 4.69 -16.41 -5.98
N HIS A 233 5.41 -17.21 -5.19
CA HIS A 233 5.58 -16.98 -3.74
C HIS A 233 7.06 -16.89 -3.32
N LEU A 234 7.52 -15.67 -3.08
CA LEU A 234 8.93 -15.37 -2.80
C LEU A 234 9.21 -15.05 -1.33
N SER A 235 8.17 -14.59 -0.58
CA SER A 235 8.39 -14.01 0.74
C SER A 235 7.09 -13.96 1.57
N PHE A 236 7.20 -13.83 2.88
CA PHE A 236 6.05 -13.55 3.75
C PHE A 236 5.38 -12.20 3.48
N ILE A 237 6.11 -11.24 2.93
CA ILE A 237 5.60 -9.91 2.64
C ILE A 237 4.75 -9.85 1.36
N ASP A 238 4.75 -10.88 0.53
CA ASP A 238 4.06 -10.92 -0.77
C ASP A 238 2.59 -10.55 -0.65
N VAL A 239 1.93 -11.05 0.39
CA VAL A 239 0.52 -10.77 0.70
C VAL A 239 0.27 -9.26 0.87
N LEU A 240 1.14 -8.59 1.63
CA LEU A 240 1.03 -7.15 1.90
C LEU A 240 1.36 -6.33 0.64
N LEU A 241 2.36 -6.75 -0.14
CA LEU A 241 2.73 -6.09 -1.39
C LEU A 241 1.62 -6.20 -2.44
N LEU A 242 0.98 -7.38 -2.56
CA LEU A 242 -0.17 -7.57 -3.44
C LEU A 242 -1.37 -6.72 -2.99
N GLN A 243 -1.70 -6.72 -1.69
CA GLN A 243 -2.79 -5.88 -1.19
C GLN A 243 -2.52 -4.40 -1.41
N ALA A 244 -1.26 -3.95 -1.28
CA ALA A 244 -0.86 -2.57 -1.53
C ALA A 244 -0.82 -2.20 -3.03
N SER A 245 -0.86 -3.17 -3.95
CA SER A 245 -0.81 -2.93 -5.39
C SER A 245 -2.17 -2.78 -6.06
N THR A 246 -3.28 -3.05 -5.35
CA THR A 246 -4.65 -2.94 -5.86
C THR A 246 -5.59 -2.28 -4.86
N ASP A 247 -6.65 -1.64 -5.35
CA ASP A 247 -7.71 -1.05 -4.51
C ASP A 247 -8.71 -2.12 -4.05
N ARG A 248 -8.79 -3.26 -4.74
CA ARG A 248 -9.70 -4.33 -4.38
C ARG A 248 -9.20 -5.10 -3.17
N PRO A 249 -10.07 -5.43 -2.20
CA PRO A 249 -9.73 -6.35 -1.12
C PRO A 249 -9.41 -7.74 -1.69
N ILE A 250 -8.29 -8.32 -1.25
CA ILE A 250 -7.88 -9.66 -1.68
C ILE A 250 -8.04 -10.62 -0.50
N ARG A 251 -8.76 -11.72 -0.70
CA ARG A 251 -8.80 -12.84 0.25
C ARG A 251 -7.71 -13.85 -0.10
N PHE A 252 -6.74 -13.98 0.77
CA PHE A 252 -5.61 -14.90 0.54
C PHE A 252 -5.93 -16.30 1.04
N ILE A 253 -5.53 -17.30 0.27
CA ILE A 253 -5.49 -18.68 0.75
C ILE A 253 -4.20 -18.85 1.55
N MET A 254 -4.32 -19.21 2.84
CA MET A 254 -3.23 -19.23 3.79
C MET A 254 -3.16 -20.56 4.55
N TYR A 255 -1.94 -20.99 4.89
CA TYR A 255 -1.74 -22.19 5.73
C TYR A 255 -2.41 -22.03 7.09
N ALA A 256 -3.25 -22.99 7.46
CA ALA A 256 -4.09 -22.95 8.67
C ALA A 256 -3.27 -22.80 9.96
N GLY A 257 -2.03 -23.28 10.00
CA GLY A 257 -1.14 -23.12 11.16
C GLY A 257 -0.84 -21.68 11.53
N TYR A 258 -0.85 -20.75 10.56
CA TYR A 258 -0.65 -19.31 10.82
C TYR A 258 -1.84 -18.64 11.52
N MET A 259 -3.04 -19.21 11.43
CA MET A 259 -4.23 -18.71 12.14
C MET A 259 -4.10 -18.72 13.66
N LYS A 260 -3.24 -19.62 14.20
CA LYS A 260 -2.96 -19.75 15.64
C LYS A 260 -1.96 -18.72 16.17
N GLN A 261 -1.22 -18.05 15.30
CA GLN A 261 -0.23 -17.05 15.68
C GLN A 261 -0.91 -15.69 15.94
N LYS A 262 -0.50 -14.96 16.99
CA LYS A 262 -1.13 -13.67 17.36
C LYS A 262 -1.17 -12.69 16.19
N VAL A 263 -0.04 -12.36 15.59
CA VAL A 263 0.06 -11.36 14.51
C VAL A 263 -0.56 -11.88 13.21
N MET A 264 -0.14 -13.05 12.74
CA MET A 264 -0.63 -13.61 11.48
C MET A 264 -2.10 -14.03 11.56
N GLY A 265 -2.56 -14.51 12.70
CA GLY A 265 -3.96 -14.86 12.91
C GLY A 265 -4.87 -13.61 12.95
N THR A 266 -4.41 -12.51 13.53
CA THR A 266 -5.13 -11.23 13.48
C THR A 266 -5.21 -10.69 12.04
N PHE A 267 -4.08 -10.68 11.32
CA PHE A 267 -4.05 -10.34 9.91
C PHE A 267 -5.02 -11.22 9.09
N ALA A 268 -4.97 -12.53 9.28
CA ALA A 268 -5.80 -13.48 8.56
C ALA A 268 -7.31 -13.27 8.82
N ARG A 269 -7.69 -12.91 10.04
CA ARG A 269 -9.09 -12.56 10.39
C ARG A 269 -9.53 -11.25 9.73
N ILE A 270 -8.69 -10.22 9.78
CA ILE A 270 -8.96 -8.91 9.17
C ILE A 270 -9.16 -9.06 7.65
N MET A 271 -8.24 -9.77 6.99
CA MET A 271 -8.27 -9.98 5.54
C MET A 271 -9.20 -11.11 5.10
N LYS A 272 -9.96 -11.72 6.04
CA LYS A 272 -10.85 -12.86 5.78
C LYS A 272 -10.15 -13.96 5.01
N CYS A 273 -8.89 -14.26 5.36
CA CYS A 273 -8.09 -15.28 4.69
C CYS A 273 -8.76 -16.65 4.80
N ILE A 274 -8.60 -17.46 3.76
CA ILE A 274 -9.19 -18.81 3.66
C ILE A 274 -8.13 -19.80 4.15
N PRO A 275 -8.34 -20.47 5.29
CA PRO A 275 -7.37 -21.41 5.84
C PRO A 275 -7.31 -22.68 4.98
N ILE A 276 -6.09 -23.12 4.66
CA ILE A 276 -5.84 -24.39 3.97
C ILE A 276 -4.75 -25.16 4.70
N SER A 277 -4.86 -26.48 4.76
CA SER A 277 -3.81 -27.35 5.28
C SER A 277 -3.63 -28.57 4.38
N SER A 278 -2.39 -28.82 4.00
CA SER A 278 -2.03 -30.04 3.28
C SER A 278 -2.05 -31.30 4.17
N GLU A 279 -2.01 -31.10 5.49
CA GLU A 279 -2.05 -32.17 6.51
C GLU A 279 -3.50 -32.46 6.95
N ALA A 280 -4.47 -31.63 6.51
CA ALA A 280 -5.86 -31.83 6.83
C ALA A 280 -6.44 -33.02 6.05
N ARG A 281 -7.54 -33.58 6.59
CA ARG A 281 -8.29 -34.63 5.90
C ARG A 281 -8.75 -34.12 4.53
N PRO A 282 -8.80 -34.97 3.49
CA PRO A 282 -9.21 -34.55 2.15
C PRO A 282 -10.56 -33.78 2.10
N ARG A 283 -11.48 -34.12 3.00
CA ARG A 283 -12.78 -33.42 3.14
C ARG A 283 -12.62 -31.96 3.59
N ASP A 284 -11.71 -31.68 4.53
CA ASP A 284 -11.49 -30.33 5.05
C ASP A 284 -10.79 -29.45 3.99
N LEU A 285 -9.86 -30.06 3.24
CA LEU A 285 -9.24 -29.40 2.10
C LEU A 285 -10.29 -29.00 1.05
N ILE A 286 -11.18 -29.93 0.67
CA ILE A 286 -12.26 -29.64 -0.29
C ILE A 286 -13.19 -28.54 0.24
N LYS A 287 -13.51 -28.54 1.54
CA LYS A 287 -14.32 -27.49 2.17
C LYS A 287 -13.69 -26.12 2.02
N SER A 288 -12.38 -25.99 2.30
CA SER A 288 -11.65 -24.70 2.13
C SER A 288 -11.64 -24.24 0.68
N LEU A 289 -11.47 -25.14 -0.29
CA LEU A 289 -11.52 -24.80 -1.71
C LEU A 289 -12.93 -24.36 -2.14
N LYS A 290 -13.98 -24.98 -1.61
CA LYS A 290 -15.37 -24.55 -1.85
C LYS A 290 -15.65 -23.14 -1.30
N VAL A 291 -15.09 -22.80 -0.13
CA VAL A 291 -15.18 -21.43 0.42
C VAL A 291 -14.52 -20.42 -0.53
N ALA A 292 -13.39 -20.77 -1.13
CA ALA A 292 -12.73 -19.93 -2.13
C ALA A 292 -13.59 -19.77 -3.40
N SER A 293 -14.17 -20.86 -3.91
CA SER A 293 -15.09 -20.82 -5.04
C SER A 293 -16.30 -19.92 -4.77
N GLN A 294 -16.90 -20.05 -3.58
CA GLN A 294 -18.05 -19.24 -3.19
C GLN A 294 -17.68 -17.76 -3.10
N ALA A 295 -16.54 -17.41 -2.49
CA ALA A 295 -16.08 -16.04 -2.42
C ALA A 295 -15.92 -15.39 -3.81
N ILE A 296 -15.41 -16.15 -4.79
CA ILE A 296 -15.31 -15.66 -6.18
C ILE A 296 -16.70 -15.46 -6.80
N ARG A 297 -17.64 -16.39 -6.60
CA ARG A 297 -19.03 -16.22 -7.06
C ARG A 297 -19.71 -15.01 -6.44
N ASP A 298 -19.40 -14.70 -5.19
CA ASP A 298 -19.91 -13.53 -4.47
C ASP A 298 -19.25 -12.22 -4.94
N GLY A 299 -18.40 -12.27 -5.96
CA GLY A 299 -17.74 -11.10 -6.54
C GLY A 299 -16.46 -10.68 -5.85
N GLU A 300 -15.91 -11.50 -4.94
CA GLU A 300 -14.66 -11.19 -4.25
C GLU A 300 -13.42 -11.63 -5.05
N VAL A 301 -12.29 -11.01 -4.77
CA VAL A 301 -10.99 -11.42 -5.32
C VAL A 301 -10.32 -12.39 -4.36
N VAL A 302 -10.01 -13.59 -4.84
CA VAL A 302 -9.27 -14.60 -4.09
C VAL A 302 -7.87 -14.73 -4.68
N CYS A 303 -6.84 -14.79 -3.83
CA CYS A 303 -5.46 -15.00 -4.27
C CYS A 303 -4.91 -16.33 -3.74
N ILE A 304 -4.33 -17.09 -4.66
CA ILE A 304 -3.61 -18.33 -4.34
C ILE A 304 -2.16 -18.23 -4.79
N PHE A 305 -1.24 -18.61 -3.91
CA PHE A 305 0.13 -18.91 -4.28
C PHE A 305 0.18 -20.38 -4.72
N ALA A 306 0.07 -20.60 -6.04
CA ALA A 306 -0.14 -21.94 -6.59
C ALA A 306 1.04 -22.91 -6.35
N GLU A 307 2.21 -22.39 -5.98
CA GLU A 307 3.39 -23.17 -5.55
C GLU A 307 3.13 -23.92 -4.22
N GLY A 308 2.23 -23.41 -3.38
CA GLY A 308 1.85 -23.98 -2.09
C GLY A 308 2.89 -23.84 -0.99
N GLN A 309 4.00 -23.17 -1.25
CA GLN A 309 5.04 -22.81 -0.27
C GLN A 309 5.91 -21.64 -0.77
N ILE A 310 6.57 -20.95 0.15
CA ILE A 310 7.55 -19.92 -0.20
C ILE A 310 8.80 -20.60 -0.77
N THR A 311 9.28 -20.11 -1.92
CA THR A 311 10.52 -20.64 -2.53
C THR A 311 11.72 -20.46 -1.61
N ARG A 312 12.58 -21.45 -1.58
CA ARG A 312 13.87 -21.41 -0.85
C ARG A 312 15.06 -21.09 -1.77
N THR A 313 14.86 -21.12 -3.07
CA THR A 313 15.90 -20.90 -4.09
C THR A 313 15.74 -19.58 -4.83
N GLY A 314 14.58 -18.94 -4.75
CA GLY A 314 14.21 -17.78 -5.54
C GLY A 314 13.66 -18.14 -6.92
N GLN A 315 13.61 -19.42 -7.26
CA GLN A 315 13.00 -19.93 -8.48
C GLN A 315 11.54 -20.26 -8.24
N MET A 316 10.70 -20.09 -9.25
CA MET A 316 9.30 -20.45 -9.19
C MET A 316 9.14 -21.97 -9.18
N LEU A 317 8.40 -22.47 -8.21
CA LEU A 317 8.13 -23.89 -8.06
C LEU A 317 7.01 -24.37 -9.00
N PRO A 318 6.84 -25.69 -9.19
CA PRO A 318 5.71 -26.22 -9.92
C PRO A 318 4.38 -25.83 -9.26
N PHE A 319 3.38 -25.52 -10.09
CA PHE A 319 2.04 -25.17 -9.60
C PHE A 319 1.25 -26.42 -9.22
N ARG A 320 0.57 -26.36 -8.08
CA ARG A 320 -0.35 -27.41 -7.61
C ARG A 320 -1.73 -27.23 -8.25
N ARG A 321 -2.42 -28.34 -8.49
CA ARG A 321 -3.74 -28.37 -9.10
C ARG A 321 -4.90 -27.86 -8.22
N GLY A 322 -4.60 -27.27 -7.05
CA GLY A 322 -5.61 -26.81 -6.10
C GLY A 322 -6.56 -25.75 -6.69
N TYR A 323 -6.05 -24.88 -7.53
CA TYR A 323 -6.85 -23.79 -8.11
C TYR A 323 -7.86 -24.30 -9.16
N GLU A 324 -7.60 -25.41 -9.87
CA GLU A 324 -8.57 -26.03 -10.78
C GLU A 324 -9.86 -26.42 -10.04
N LYS A 325 -9.71 -26.90 -8.80
CA LYS A 325 -10.86 -27.25 -7.95
C LYS A 325 -11.61 -26.00 -7.46
N ILE A 326 -10.90 -24.88 -7.28
CA ILE A 326 -11.54 -23.60 -6.93
C ILE A 326 -12.37 -23.09 -8.10
N MET A 327 -11.82 -23.17 -9.32
CA MET A 327 -12.44 -22.62 -10.52
C MET A 327 -13.47 -23.55 -11.17
N LYS A 328 -13.58 -24.80 -10.68
CA LYS A 328 -14.61 -25.72 -11.17
C LYS A 328 -16.00 -25.11 -10.95
N ASP A 329 -16.75 -24.98 -12.02
CA ASP A 329 -18.10 -24.39 -12.04
C ASP A 329 -18.15 -22.91 -11.56
N VAL A 330 -17.05 -22.15 -11.74
CA VAL A 330 -16.95 -20.72 -11.41
C VAL A 330 -16.64 -19.96 -12.70
N ASP A 331 -17.58 -19.16 -13.17
CA ASP A 331 -17.40 -18.32 -14.36
C ASP A 331 -16.77 -16.97 -13.95
N ALA A 332 -15.45 -16.98 -13.75
CA ALA A 332 -14.67 -15.81 -13.38
C ALA A 332 -13.25 -15.91 -13.97
N PRO A 333 -12.59 -14.79 -14.27
CA PRO A 333 -11.26 -14.80 -14.86
C PRO A 333 -10.18 -15.24 -13.86
N ILE A 334 -9.14 -15.90 -14.38
CA ILE A 334 -7.87 -16.12 -13.69
C ILE A 334 -6.89 -15.02 -14.10
N ILE A 335 -6.39 -14.27 -13.14
CA ILE A 335 -5.38 -13.22 -13.38
C ILE A 335 -4.02 -13.74 -12.93
N PRO A 336 -3.09 -14.03 -13.86
CA PRO A 336 -1.74 -14.41 -13.53
C PRO A 336 -0.97 -13.18 -13.01
N ILE A 337 -0.22 -13.37 -11.92
CA ILE A 337 0.55 -12.28 -11.29
C ILE A 337 1.98 -12.75 -11.07
N HIS A 338 2.93 -11.89 -11.36
CA HIS A 338 4.33 -12.11 -11.04
C HIS A 338 4.88 -11.04 -10.11
N LEU A 339 5.47 -11.48 -9.00
CA LEU A 339 6.24 -10.65 -8.08
C LEU A 339 7.73 -10.77 -8.43
N ASP A 340 8.37 -9.65 -8.76
CA ASP A 340 9.79 -9.57 -9.02
C ASP A 340 10.52 -8.65 -8.05
N GLY A 341 11.78 -8.97 -7.71
CA GLY A 341 12.62 -8.13 -6.84
C GLY A 341 12.43 -8.36 -5.33
N VAL A 342 11.49 -9.21 -4.91
CA VAL A 342 11.25 -9.54 -3.50
C VAL A 342 12.30 -10.51 -2.96
N TRP A 343 12.81 -11.41 -3.81
CA TRP A 343 13.86 -12.35 -3.40
C TRP A 343 15.13 -11.64 -2.97
N GLY A 344 15.68 -12.03 -1.84
CA GLY A 344 16.82 -11.36 -1.20
C GLY A 344 16.45 -10.23 -0.24
N SER A 345 15.15 -9.88 -0.12
CA SER A 345 14.66 -8.93 0.88
C SER A 345 14.67 -9.53 2.30
N ILE A 346 14.33 -8.69 3.29
CA ILE A 346 14.37 -9.05 4.71
C ILE A 346 13.50 -10.28 5.02
N PHE A 347 12.32 -10.39 4.39
CA PHE A 347 11.31 -11.41 4.68
C PHE A 347 11.33 -12.62 3.73
N SER A 348 12.26 -12.68 2.75
CA SER A 348 12.43 -13.84 1.86
C SER A 348 13.38 -14.87 2.45
N TYR A 349 13.28 -16.14 2.01
CA TYR A 349 14.23 -17.18 2.42
C TYR A 349 15.54 -17.04 1.64
N SER A 350 16.38 -16.12 2.04
CA SER A 350 17.70 -15.97 1.46
C SER A 350 18.76 -16.10 2.54
N ARG A 351 19.95 -16.61 2.23
CA ARG A 351 21.01 -16.91 3.20
C ARG A 351 20.52 -17.86 4.31
N SER A 352 19.71 -18.85 3.96
CA SER A 352 19.15 -19.87 4.86
C SER A 352 18.31 -19.32 6.03
N ARG A 353 17.80 -18.09 5.93
CA ARG A 353 16.98 -17.43 6.97
C ARG A 353 15.83 -16.65 6.36
N PHE A 354 14.66 -16.61 7.05
CA PHE A 354 13.53 -15.77 6.69
C PHE A 354 13.59 -14.37 7.33
N PHE A 355 14.02 -14.30 8.59
CA PHE A 355 14.01 -13.09 9.42
C PHE A 355 15.41 -12.77 9.97
N PHE A 356 15.52 -11.61 10.63
CA PHE A 356 16.74 -11.17 11.31
C PHE A 356 17.96 -11.07 10.39
N LYS A 357 17.74 -10.50 9.18
CA LYS A 357 18.78 -10.21 8.21
C LYS A 357 18.96 -8.71 8.07
N LEU A 358 20.21 -8.27 8.06
CA LEU A 358 20.50 -6.88 7.70
C LEU A 358 20.12 -6.66 6.22
N PRO A 359 19.36 -5.59 5.93
CA PRO A 359 18.98 -5.26 4.57
C PRO A 359 20.21 -4.92 3.75
N ARG A 360 20.31 -5.46 2.53
CA ARG A 360 21.40 -5.11 1.59
C ARG A 360 21.16 -3.79 0.90
N ARG A 361 19.91 -3.41 0.76
CA ARG A 361 19.47 -2.20 0.05
C ARG A 361 18.08 -1.81 0.53
N ILE A 362 17.87 -0.57 0.88
CA ILE A 362 16.55 0.03 1.14
C ILE A 362 16.46 1.28 0.24
N PRO A 363 15.33 1.48 -0.45
CA PRO A 363 14.20 0.56 -0.62
C PRO A 363 14.51 -0.59 -1.61
N TYR A 364 13.88 -1.75 -1.37
CA TYR A 364 13.85 -2.83 -2.36
C TYR A 364 12.89 -2.44 -3.50
N ARG A 365 13.38 -2.47 -4.73
CA ARG A 365 12.54 -2.24 -5.91
C ARG A 365 11.81 -3.54 -6.24
N VAL A 366 10.49 -3.51 -6.18
CA VAL A 366 9.61 -4.64 -6.46
C VAL A 366 8.71 -4.29 -7.63
N THR A 367 8.61 -5.18 -8.60
CA THR A 367 7.63 -5.09 -9.68
C THR A 367 6.52 -6.10 -9.41
N VAL A 368 5.28 -5.63 -9.43
CA VAL A 368 4.06 -6.44 -9.42
C VAL A 368 3.46 -6.37 -10.81
N SER A 369 3.51 -7.46 -11.55
CA SER A 369 2.98 -7.54 -12.91
C SER A 369 1.68 -8.33 -12.92
N TYR A 370 0.61 -7.72 -13.43
CA TYR A 370 -0.69 -8.35 -13.67
C TYR A 370 -0.80 -8.69 -15.15
N GLY A 371 -0.95 -9.97 -15.48
CA GLY A 371 -1.11 -10.45 -16.84
C GLY A 371 -2.55 -10.34 -17.35
N ALA A 372 -2.73 -10.60 -18.63
CA ALA A 372 -4.04 -10.67 -19.24
C ALA A 372 -4.89 -11.77 -18.58
N ALA A 373 -6.20 -11.54 -18.51
CA ALA A 373 -7.14 -12.49 -17.95
C ALA A 373 -7.13 -13.80 -18.75
N LEU A 374 -7.02 -14.90 -18.04
CA LEU A 374 -7.15 -16.25 -18.58
C LEU A 374 -8.54 -16.80 -18.28
N PRO A 375 -9.08 -17.71 -19.11
CA PRO A 375 -10.35 -18.34 -18.85
C PRO A 375 -10.30 -19.22 -17.59
N HIS A 376 -11.47 -19.45 -16.99
CA HIS A 376 -11.62 -20.18 -15.72
C HIS A 376 -11.12 -21.64 -15.77
N ASP A 377 -11.11 -22.22 -16.95
CA ASP A 377 -10.69 -23.61 -17.23
C ASP A 377 -9.23 -23.73 -17.69
N ALA A 378 -8.46 -22.63 -17.67
CA ALA A 378 -7.07 -22.65 -18.12
C ALA A 378 -6.23 -23.70 -17.36
N PRO A 379 -5.50 -24.59 -18.07
CA PRO A 379 -4.73 -25.64 -17.43
C PRO A 379 -3.51 -25.08 -16.66
N PRO A 380 -3.02 -25.79 -15.62
CA PRO A 380 -1.91 -25.32 -14.78
C PRO A 380 -0.64 -24.93 -15.51
N VAL A 381 -0.33 -25.62 -16.58
CA VAL A 381 0.83 -25.31 -17.42
C VAL A 381 0.69 -23.93 -18.02
N LYS A 382 -0.48 -23.60 -18.57
CA LYS A 382 -0.75 -22.31 -19.24
C LYS A 382 -0.75 -21.15 -18.26
N VAL A 383 -1.34 -21.34 -17.06
CA VAL A 383 -1.32 -20.31 -16.01
C VAL A 383 0.12 -20.09 -15.50
N ARG A 384 0.90 -21.17 -15.35
CA ARG A 384 2.31 -21.09 -14.94
C ARG A 384 3.16 -20.40 -16.00
N GLU A 385 2.98 -20.72 -17.28
CA GLU A 385 3.65 -20.06 -18.41
C GLU A 385 3.37 -18.56 -18.40
N ALA A 386 2.11 -18.14 -18.27
CA ALA A 386 1.75 -16.73 -18.18
C ALA A 386 2.45 -16.02 -17.01
N VAL A 387 2.53 -16.65 -15.83
CA VAL A 387 3.28 -16.08 -14.69
C VAL A 387 4.79 -16.01 -14.98
N GLN A 388 5.36 -16.97 -15.71
CA GLN A 388 6.77 -16.96 -16.11
C GLN A 388 7.09 -15.87 -17.15
N GLU A 389 6.21 -15.69 -18.13
CA GLU A 389 6.35 -14.61 -19.14
C GLU A 389 6.34 -13.23 -18.48
N LEU A 390 5.43 -12.99 -17.54
CA LEU A 390 5.45 -11.77 -16.74
C LEU A 390 6.76 -11.57 -15.97
N GLY A 391 7.40 -12.66 -15.55
CA GLY A 391 8.72 -12.62 -14.92
C GLY A 391 9.82 -12.20 -15.91
N ALA A 392 9.76 -12.68 -17.15
CA ALA A 392 10.68 -12.27 -18.21
C ALA A 392 10.51 -10.78 -18.52
N ASP A 393 9.29 -10.30 -18.64
CA ASP A 393 8.98 -8.88 -18.87
C ASP A 393 9.43 -7.99 -17.70
N ALA A 394 9.28 -8.45 -16.47
CA ALA A 394 9.76 -7.73 -15.29
C ALA A 394 11.27 -7.50 -15.32
N TRP A 395 12.05 -8.41 -15.92
CA TRP A 395 13.48 -8.21 -16.16
C TRP A 395 13.79 -7.03 -17.09
N ALA A 396 12.94 -6.76 -18.08
CA ALA A 396 13.08 -5.61 -18.95
C ALA A 396 13.03 -4.28 -18.17
N HIS A 397 12.17 -4.19 -17.15
CA HIS A 397 12.13 -3.03 -16.25
C HIS A 397 13.39 -2.90 -15.40
N ARG A 398 14.02 -4.01 -14.99
CA ARG A 398 15.31 -3.99 -14.28
C ARG A 398 16.46 -3.54 -15.19
N LYS A 399 16.43 -3.91 -16.47
CA LYS A 399 17.49 -3.59 -17.44
C LYS A 399 17.83 -2.10 -17.45
N ARG A 400 16.83 -1.22 -17.35
CA ARG A 400 17.01 0.24 -17.26
C ARG A 400 17.83 0.71 -16.06
N THR A 401 17.89 -0.08 -14.99
CA THR A 401 18.60 0.24 -13.74
C THR A 401 19.82 -0.63 -13.49
N MET A 402 20.05 -1.65 -14.32
CA MET A 402 21.23 -2.50 -14.23
C MET A 402 22.44 -1.75 -14.75
N LYS A 403 23.55 -1.88 -14.04
CA LYS A 403 24.82 -1.37 -14.50
C LYS A 403 25.39 -2.32 -15.57
N PRO A 404 25.98 -1.80 -16.64
CA PRO A 404 26.67 -2.63 -17.61
C PRO A 404 27.67 -3.58 -16.93
N LEU A 405 27.81 -4.78 -17.50
CA LEU A 405 28.63 -5.85 -16.91
C LEU A 405 30.07 -5.39 -16.61
N HIS A 406 30.69 -4.67 -17.56
CA HIS A 406 32.04 -4.13 -17.39
C HIS A 406 32.16 -3.18 -16.19
N ARG A 407 31.17 -2.31 -15.95
CA ARG A 407 31.19 -1.41 -14.78
C ARG A 407 31.04 -2.18 -13.46
N SER A 408 30.26 -3.25 -13.47
CA SER A 408 30.08 -4.11 -12.31
C SER A 408 31.35 -4.90 -12.01
N LEU A 409 32.03 -5.40 -13.05
CA LEU A 409 33.30 -6.10 -12.94
C LEU A 409 34.41 -5.17 -12.38
N VAL A 410 34.58 -3.99 -12.96
CA VAL A 410 35.56 -2.99 -12.49
C VAL A 410 35.33 -2.64 -11.04
N ARG A 411 34.05 -2.45 -10.62
CA ARG A 411 33.73 -2.16 -9.22
C ARG A 411 34.09 -3.33 -8.30
N ALA A 412 33.78 -4.57 -8.69
CA ALA A 412 34.10 -5.74 -7.91
C ALA A 412 35.64 -5.91 -7.76
N PHE A 413 36.39 -5.70 -8.84
CA PHE A 413 37.85 -5.80 -8.83
C PHE A 413 38.51 -4.70 -7.97
N ARG A 414 38.01 -3.45 -8.04
CA ARG A 414 38.49 -2.37 -7.15
C ARG A 414 38.20 -2.63 -5.68
N LYS A 415 37.07 -3.29 -5.38
CA LYS A 415 36.69 -3.60 -3.98
C LYS A 415 37.54 -4.72 -3.36
N HIS A 416 38.02 -5.65 -4.17
CA HIS A 416 38.77 -6.82 -3.73
C HIS A 416 39.98 -7.10 -4.62
N PRO A 417 40.99 -6.19 -4.69
CA PRO A 417 42.06 -6.26 -5.68
C PRO A 417 42.96 -7.50 -5.54
N PHE A 418 43.16 -7.97 -4.31
CA PHE A 418 44.02 -9.14 -4.02
C PHE A 418 43.29 -10.47 -4.08
N ARG A 419 41.98 -10.47 -4.32
CA ARG A 419 41.21 -11.69 -4.44
C ARG A 419 41.58 -12.43 -5.71
N PHE A 420 41.69 -13.76 -5.63
CA PHE A 420 41.87 -14.62 -6.80
C PHE A 420 40.72 -14.43 -7.80
N PHE A 421 41.06 -14.25 -9.05
CA PHE A 421 40.12 -14.09 -10.16
C PHE A 421 40.12 -15.30 -11.08
N ALA A 422 41.27 -15.65 -11.65
CA ALA A 422 41.40 -16.75 -12.59
C ALA A 422 42.82 -17.32 -12.58
N ALA A 423 43.00 -18.51 -13.14
CA ALA A 423 44.29 -19.12 -13.37
C ALA A 423 44.30 -19.87 -14.71
N ASP A 424 45.43 -19.86 -15.37
CA ASP A 424 45.69 -20.79 -16.49
C ASP A 424 47.10 -21.41 -16.39
N ALA A 425 47.34 -22.43 -17.19
CA ALA A 425 48.61 -23.17 -17.18
C ALA A 425 49.83 -22.30 -17.57
N LYS A 426 49.67 -21.28 -18.37
CA LYS A 426 50.75 -20.42 -18.88
C LYS A 426 51.03 -19.22 -17.97
N ARG A 427 50.00 -18.57 -17.43
CA ARG A 427 50.12 -17.32 -16.65
C ARG A 427 50.02 -17.54 -15.13
N GLY A 428 49.68 -18.73 -14.70
CA GLY A 428 49.46 -19.02 -13.28
C GLY A 428 48.22 -18.29 -12.72
N LYS A 429 48.26 -17.96 -11.43
CA LYS A 429 47.12 -17.30 -10.73
C LYS A 429 47.14 -15.81 -10.97
N VAL A 430 46.00 -15.26 -11.37
CA VAL A 430 45.78 -13.82 -11.59
C VAL A 430 44.81 -13.30 -10.51
N SER A 431 45.18 -12.20 -9.87
CA SER A 431 44.29 -11.50 -8.93
C SER A 431 43.33 -10.54 -9.63
N CYS A 432 42.26 -10.11 -8.96
CA CYS A 432 41.34 -9.10 -9.50
C CYS A 432 42.05 -7.80 -9.89
N GLY A 433 43.01 -7.36 -9.10
CA GLY A 433 43.83 -6.17 -9.41
C GLY A 433 44.70 -6.37 -10.65
N GLY A 434 45.41 -7.51 -10.74
CA GLY A 434 46.18 -7.88 -11.89
C GLY A 434 45.35 -7.94 -13.18
N ALA A 435 44.17 -8.56 -13.13
CA ALA A 435 43.21 -8.61 -14.21
C ALA A 435 42.74 -7.21 -14.63
N LEU A 436 42.49 -6.30 -13.68
CA LEU A 436 42.10 -4.93 -13.97
C LEU A 436 43.19 -4.15 -14.68
N VAL A 437 44.43 -4.25 -14.21
CA VAL A 437 45.61 -3.63 -14.83
C VAL A 437 45.78 -4.16 -16.25
N GLY A 438 45.75 -5.48 -16.45
CA GLY A 438 45.82 -6.11 -17.77
C GLY A 438 44.72 -5.65 -18.73
N THR A 439 43.49 -5.55 -18.23
CA THR A 439 42.33 -5.08 -19.01
C THR A 439 42.53 -3.62 -19.47
N VAL A 440 43.03 -2.73 -18.58
CA VAL A 440 43.28 -1.32 -18.92
C VAL A 440 44.42 -1.23 -19.95
N ALA A 441 45.53 -1.94 -19.73
CA ALA A 441 46.68 -1.94 -20.65
C ALA A 441 46.30 -2.45 -22.06
N LEU A 442 45.55 -3.57 -22.11
CA LEU A 442 45.02 -4.12 -23.36
C LEU A 442 44.06 -3.14 -24.04
N GLY A 443 43.15 -2.55 -23.30
CA GLY A 443 42.19 -1.58 -23.80
C GLY A 443 42.86 -0.34 -24.39
N GLN A 444 43.93 0.17 -23.75
CA GLN A 444 44.72 1.28 -24.29
C GLN A 444 45.46 0.91 -25.59
N SER A 445 46.04 -0.30 -25.65
CA SER A 445 46.70 -0.82 -26.83
C SER A 445 45.75 -0.98 -28.03
N LEU A 446 44.57 -1.52 -27.78
CA LEU A 446 43.58 -1.77 -28.83
C LEU A 446 42.79 -0.54 -29.25
N ARG A 447 42.68 0.48 -28.41
CA ARG A 447 41.88 1.68 -28.67
C ARG A 447 42.24 2.38 -29.99
N ARG A 448 43.53 2.47 -30.31
CA ARG A 448 43.99 3.07 -31.55
C ARG A 448 43.65 2.22 -32.78
N ARG A 449 43.65 0.88 -32.63
CA ARG A 449 43.37 -0.07 -33.72
C ARG A 449 41.88 -0.16 -34.04
N TRP A 450 41.02 0.10 -33.05
CA TRP A 450 39.57 0.00 -33.19
C TRP A 450 38.89 1.35 -33.47
N ALA A 451 39.66 2.43 -33.52
CA ALA A 451 39.12 3.75 -33.81
C ALA A 451 38.44 3.77 -35.18
N GLY A 452 37.19 4.20 -35.22
CA GLY A 452 36.40 4.29 -36.46
C GLY A 452 35.79 2.98 -36.96
N GLN A 453 35.86 1.88 -36.18
CA GLN A 453 35.22 0.62 -36.54
C GLN A 453 33.91 0.42 -35.76
N GLU A 454 32.83 0.10 -36.46
CA GLU A 454 31.54 -0.17 -35.86
C GLU A 454 31.47 -1.58 -35.23
N MET A 455 32.22 -2.54 -35.80
CA MET A 455 32.24 -3.93 -35.36
C MET A 455 33.67 -4.44 -35.24
N VAL A 456 33.95 -5.16 -34.18
CA VAL A 456 35.24 -5.78 -33.91
C VAL A 456 35.06 -7.27 -33.63
N GLY A 457 35.68 -8.10 -34.47
CA GLY A 457 35.73 -9.56 -34.24
C GLY A 457 36.84 -9.91 -33.26
N ILE A 458 36.54 -10.73 -32.28
CA ILE A 458 37.54 -11.26 -31.33
C ILE A 458 37.64 -12.76 -31.53
N LEU A 459 38.82 -13.19 -31.99
CA LEU A 459 39.17 -14.60 -32.09
C LEU A 459 40.32 -14.89 -31.12
N MET A 460 40.02 -15.55 -30.01
CA MET A 460 40.98 -15.88 -28.98
C MET A 460 40.85 -17.34 -28.55
N PRO A 461 41.95 -18.04 -28.27
CA PRO A 461 41.89 -19.34 -27.65
C PRO A 461 41.33 -19.20 -26.20
N PRO A 462 40.77 -20.24 -25.62
CA PRO A 462 40.25 -20.20 -24.25
C PRO A 462 41.40 -20.12 -23.23
N THR A 463 41.86 -18.90 -22.97
CA THR A 463 42.92 -18.58 -22.02
C THR A 463 42.49 -17.45 -21.11
N VAL A 464 43.19 -17.27 -19.98
CA VAL A 464 42.97 -16.15 -19.04
C VAL A 464 43.52 -14.84 -19.59
#